data_7b347200495669fadbb629305142cc57
#
_entry.id   7b347200495669fadbb629305142cc57
#
_cell.length_a   1.000
_cell.length_b   1.000
_cell.length_c   1.000
_cell.angle_alpha   90.00
_cell.angle_beta   90.00
_cell.angle_gamma   90.00
#
_symmetry.space_group_name_H-M   'P 1'
#
loop_
_entity.id
_entity.type
_entity.pdbx_description
1 polymer ?
#
loop_
_entity_poly.entity_id
_entity_poly.type
_entity_poly.pdbx_seq_one_letter_code
_entity_poly.pdbx_strand_id
1 'polypeptide(L)'
;MRKILVAEDDEQINRLVCDYLSSEGFDTLSALNGLDAVRLVRDNADISLVILDLMLPFQSGDMVLRKIREFSSVPVIILSAKSETSSKIDLIRMGADDYLTKPFDLDELLVRTEAVLRRSGTGRDDQTSENQILTLKNLSLDMNSGSASVCGKAISLTVKEFAILALMLKNPSRIWSKASLFESVWDEAYLSDDNTVKVHMSNIRAKIREFDPDNEYIETVWGMGYRLLS
;
A
#
# COMPACT_ATOMS: atom_id res chain seq x y z
N MET A 1 13.42 -15.58 4.22
CA MET A 1 12.58 -14.87 5.19
C MET A 1 12.22 -13.52 4.60
N ARG A 2 11.02 -12.97 4.89
CA ARG A 2 10.64 -11.62 4.46
C ARG A 2 11.32 -10.60 5.37
N LYS A 3 11.89 -9.56 4.79
CA LYS A 3 12.65 -8.53 5.50
C LYS A 3 11.79 -7.30 5.76
N ILE A 4 11.71 -6.85 7.00
CA ILE A 4 10.91 -5.70 7.43
C ILE A 4 11.84 -4.63 8.00
N LEU A 5 11.70 -3.39 7.53
CA LEU A 5 12.36 -2.25 8.11
C LEU A 5 11.44 -1.60 9.15
N VAL A 6 11.94 -1.41 10.37
CA VAL A 6 11.27 -0.67 11.44
C VAL A 6 11.98 0.67 11.63
N ALA A 7 11.29 1.77 11.32
CA ALA A 7 11.77 3.14 11.48
C ALA A 7 11.00 3.81 12.63
N GLU A 8 11.62 3.89 13.79
CA GLU A 8 11.08 4.40 15.06
C GLU A 8 12.23 4.98 15.86
N ASP A 9 12.11 6.20 16.36
CA ASP A 9 13.19 6.89 17.08
C ASP A 9 13.31 6.47 18.54
N ASP A 10 12.25 6.01 19.17
CA ASP A 10 12.32 5.41 20.49
C ASP A 10 12.97 4.02 20.40
N GLU A 11 14.21 3.91 20.89
CA GLU A 11 14.98 2.66 20.85
C GLU A 11 14.28 1.48 21.53
N GLN A 12 13.49 1.74 22.58
CA GLN A 12 12.78 0.67 23.30
C GLN A 12 11.61 0.14 22.47
N ILE A 13 10.83 1.04 21.86
CA ILE A 13 9.72 0.67 20.98
C ILE A 13 10.28 0.00 19.72
N ASN A 14 11.32 0.58 19.10
CA ASN A 14 11.96 0.01 17.93
C ASN A 14 12.42 -1.43 18.19
N ARG A 15 13.17 -1.63 19.28
CA ARG A 15 13.66 -2.95 19.67
C ARG A 15 12.52 -3.92 19.98
N LEU A 16 11.50 -3.48 20.72
CA LEU A 16 10.34 -4.30 21.05
C LEU A 16 9.63 -4.81 19.79
N VAL A 17 9.40 -3.92 18.81
CA VAL A 17 8.77 -4.29 17.53
C VAL A 17 9.67 -5.23 16.73
N CYS A 18 10.98 -4.94 16.64
CA CYS A 18 11.92 -5.81 15.94
C CYS A 18 12.00 -7.21 16.56
N ASP A 19 12.13 -7.30 17.88
CA ASP A 19 12.24 -8.57 18.60
C ASP A 19 10.95 -9.39 18.43
N TYR A 20 9.80 -8.75 18.54
CA TYR A 20 8.51 -9.41 18.34
C TYR A 20 8.35 -9.95 16.90
N LEU A 21 8.57 -9.12 15.89
CA LEU A 21 8.48 -9.56 14.49
C LEU A 21 9.52 -10.65 14.15
N SER A 22 10.71 -10.60 14.77
CA SER A 22 11.71 -11.64 14.60
C SER A 22 11.27 -12.97 15.21
N SER A 23 10.56 -12.96 16.35
CA SER A 23 9.99 -14.17 16.95
C SER A 23 8.89 -14.79 16.08
N GLU A 24 8.20 -13.98 15.28
CA GLU A 24 7.18 -14.41 14.31
C GLU A 24 7.77 -14.79 12.92
N GLY A 25 9.10 -14.88 12.82
CA GLY A 25 9.78 -15.43 11.64
C GLY A 25 10.10 -14.41 10.53
N PHE A 26 10.10 -13.13 10.83
CA PHE A 26 10.56 -12.09 9.91
C PHE A 26 12.05 -11.77 10.15
N ASP A 27 12.72 -11.28 9.11
CA ASP A 27 14.05 -10.64 9.22
C ASP A 27 13.85 -9.14 9.41
N THR A 28 14.44 -8.55 10.45
CA THR A 28 14.18 -7.14 10.78
C THR A 28 15.41 -6.26 10.61
N LEU A 29 15.21 -5.06 10.09
CA LEU A 29 16.17 -3.97 10.07
C LEU A 29 15.63 -2.81 10.90
N SER A 30 16.52 -2.12 11.61
CA SER A 30 16.17 -0.98 12.46
C SER A 30 16.73 0.32 11.89
N ALA A 31 15.92 1.38 11.91
CA ALA A 31 16.33 2.76 11.69
C ALA A 31 15.79 3.64 12.83
N LEU A 32 16.64 4.47 13.42
CA LEU A 32 16.26 5.37 14.51
C LEU A 32 15.99 6.81 14.03
N ASN A 33 16.03 7.03 12.73
CA ASN A 33 15.76 8.33 12.11
C ASN A 33 15.35 8.20 10.65
N GLY A 34 14.76 9.26 10.10
CA GLY A 34 14.23 9.24 8.74
C GLY A 34 15.30 9.18 7.63
N LEU A 35 16.50 9.69 7.86
CA LEU A 35 17.60 9.63 6.87
C LEU A 35 18.10 8.20 6.69
N ASP A 36 18.31 7.49 7.80
CA ASP A 36 18.71 6.09 7.77
C ASP A 36 17.60 5.20 7.18
N ALA A 37 16.34 5.50 7.48
CA ALA A 37 15.21 4.76 6.90
C ALA A 37 15.21 4.84 5.35
N VAL A 38 15.34 6.04 4.78
CA VAL A 38 15.42 6.20 3.31
C VAL A 38 16.63 5.49 2.72
N ARG A 39 17.81 5.61 3.38
CA ARG A 39 19.04 4.95 2.96
C ARG A 39 18.88 3.43 2.94
N LEU A 40 18.37 2.85 4.05
CA LEU A 40 18.18 1.41 4.16
C LEU A 40 17.22 0.86 3.10
N VAL A 41 16.13 1.55 2.78
CA VAL A 41 15.23 1.13 1.70
C VAL A 41 15.93 1.18 0.33
N ARG A 42 16.78 2.17 0.10
CA ARG A 42 17.52 2.31 -1.17
C ARG A 42 18.59 1.23 -1.33
N ASP A 43 19.29 0.91 -0.25
CA ASP A 43 20.43 0.00 -0.26
C ASP A 43 20.02 -1.48 -0.17
N ASN A 44 18.76 -1.77 0.22
CA ASN A 44 18.24 -3.12 0.40
C ASN A 44 16.96 -3.32 -0.42
N ALA A 45 17.11 -3.76 -1.66
CA ALA A 45 15.97 -4.02 -2.56
C ALA A 45 15.09 -5.21 -2.12
N ASP A 46 15.54 -6.01 -1.16
CA ASP A 46 14.85 -7.17 -0.61
C ASP A 46 13.94 -6.84 0.59
N ILE A 47 13.86 -5.56 1.00
CA ILE A 47 12.88 -5.12 1.99
C ILE A 47 11.47 -5.34 1.43
N SER A 48 10.67 -6.10 2.18
CA SER A 48 9.31 -6.50 1.80
C SER A 48 8.24 -5.59 2.41
N LEU A 49 8.55 -4.87 3.48
CA LEU A 49 7.66 -3.95 4.19
C LEU A 49 8.47 -2.93 4.98
N VAL A 50 7.94 -1.72 5.11
CA VAL A 50 8.44 -0.67 6.02
C VAL A 50 7.35 -0.36 7.06
N ILE A 51 7.70 -0.40 8.33
CA ILE A 51 6.91 0.14 9.45
C ILE A 51 7.56 1.48 9.78
N LEU A 52 6.80 2.56 9.71
CA LEU A 52 7.33 3.92 9.71
C LEU A 52 6.61 4.82 10.70
N ASP A 53 7.31 5.30 11.72
CA ASP A 53 6.79 6.37 12.57
C ASP A 53 6.80 7.72 11.83
N LEU A 54 5.78 8.51 12.08
CA LEU A 54 5.71 9.89 11.58
C LEU A 54 6.66 10.85 12.31
N MET A 55 6.90 10.61 13.58
CA MET A 55 7.63 11.53 14.46
C MET A 55 9.14 11.21 14.51
N LEU A 56 9.77 11.01 13.35
CA LEU A 56 11.21 10.72 13.29
C LEU A 56 12.07 11.99 13.32
N PRO A 57 13.23 11.95 13.96
CA PRO A 57 14.18 13.04 13.92
C PRO A 57 14.84 13.19 12.54
N PHE A 58 15.37 14.39 12.27
CA PHE A 58 16.04 14.84 11.04
C PHE A 58 15.14 14.87 9.81
N GLN A 59 14.23 13.91 9.63
CA GLN A 59 13.31 13.84 8.52
C GLN A 59 12.03 13.14 8.97
N SER A 60 10.92 13.87 8.99
CA SER A 60 9.62 13.37 9.40
C SER A 60 9.14 12.19 8.52
N GLY A 61 8.32 11.31 9.06
CA GLY A 61 7.87 10.10 8.38
C GLY A 61 7.11 10.37 7.08
N ASP A 62 6.37 11.48 6.98
CA ASP A 62 5.70 11.89 5.74
C ASP A 62 6.72 12.24 4.64
N MET A 63 7.82 12.91 4.99
CA MET A 63 8.92 13.17 4.05
C MET A 63 9.67 11.90 3.67
N VAL A 64 9.85 10.97 4.63
CA VAL A 64 10.44 9.64 4.38
C VAL A 64 9.57 8.86 3.39
N LEU A 65 8.27 8.77 3.63
CA LEU A 65 7.32 8.10 2.75
C LEU A 65 7.37 8.68 1.34
N ARG A 66 7.33 10.00 1.21
CA ARG A 66 7.41 10.70 -0.06
C ARG A 66 8.69 10.35 -0.83
N LYS A 67 9.84 10.38 -0.16
CA LYS A 67 11.13 10.02 -0.77
C LYS A 67 11.20 8.54 -1.16
N ILE A 68 10.68 7.63 -0.33
CA ILE A 68 10.61 6.21 -0.68
C ILE A 68 9.79 6.03 -1.95
N ARG A 69 8.67 6.73 -2.10
CA ARG A 69 7.79 6.62 -3.28
C ARG A 69 8.40 7.17 -4.58
N GLU A 70 9.46 7.96 -4.52
CA GLU A 70 10.21 8.39 -5.71
C GLU A 70 10.95 7.24 -6.40
N PHE A 71 11.30 6.16 -5.66
CA PHE A 71 12.11 5.06 -6.21
C PHE A 71 11.63 3.64 -5.84
N SER A 72 10.64 3.50 -4.96
CA SER A 72 10.16 2.20 -4.49
C SER A 72 8.65 2.19 -4.23
N SER A 73 8.02 1.06 -4.59
CA SER A 73 6.63 0.74 -4.24
C SER A 73 6.53 -0.19 -3.02
N VAL A 74 7.62 -0.37 -2.25
CA VAL A 74 7.60 -1.19 -1.05
C VAL A 74 6.43 -0.81 -0.15
N PRO A 75 5.66 -1.77 0.37
CA PRO A 75 4.56 -1.48 1.28
C PRO A 75 5.01 -0.71 2.51
N VAL A 76 4.20 0.26 2.97
CA VAL A 76 4.48 1.06 4.15
C VAL A 76 3.28 1.08 5.08
N ILE A 77 3.48 0.63 6.31
CA ILE A 77 2.54 0.81 7.42
C ILE A 77 3.01 2.00 8.25
N ILE A 78 2.15 2.98 8.46
CA ILE A 78 2.46 4.17 9.25
C ILE A 78 2.08 3.93 10.72
N LEU A 79 2.99 4.27 11.64
CA LEU A 79 2.69 4.43 13.05
C LEU A 79 2.43 5.91 13.33
N SER A 80 1.32 6.26 13.99
CA SER A 80 0.99 7.66 14.26
C SER A 80 0.32 7.87 15.63
N ALA A 81 0.52 9.03 16.25
CA ALA A 81 -0.23 9.41 17.44
C ALA A 81 -1.70 9.75 17.09
N LYS A 82 -2.63 9.47 18.00
CA LYS A 82 -4.09 9.44 17.83
C LYS A 82 -4.76 10.77 17.41
N SER A 83 -4.06 11.89 17.27
CA SER A 83 -4.67 13.23 17.27
C SER A 83 -4.98 13.86 15.91
N GLU A 84 -4.71 13.18 14.76
CA GLU A 84 -4.81 13.87 13.47
C GLU A 84 -5.59 13.08 12.42
N THR A 85 -6.91 13.18 12.47
CA THR A 85 -7.79 12.59 11.42
C THR A 85 -7.53 13.21 10.04
N SER A 86 -7.08 14.46 9.97
CA SER A 86 -6.66 15.12 8.73
C SER A 86 -5.37 14.54 8.15
N SER A 87 -4.45 14.07 9.00
CA SER A 87 -3.18 13.47 8.56
C SER A 87 -3.35 12.09 7.93
N LYS A 88 -4.34 11.28 8.33
CA LYS A 88 -4.61 9.96 7.73
C LYS A 88 -4.88 10.05 6.23
N ILE A 89 -5.73 11.00 5.83
CA ILE A 89 -6.07 11.21 4.40
C ILE A 89 -4.83 11.65 3.62
N ASP A 90 -3.99 12.50 4.20
CA ASP A 90 -2.79 12.99 3.53
C ASP A 90 -1.72 11.90 3.42
N LEU A 91 -1.57 11.03 4.42
CA LEU A 91 -0.65 9.89 4.37
C LEU A 91 -1.05 8.86 3.33
N ILE A 92 -2.34 8.58 3.21
CA ILE A 92 -2.87 7.72 2.15
C ILE A 92 -2.65 8.36 0.76
N ARG A 93 -2.83 9.69 0.64
CA ARG A 93 -2.50 10.45 -0.58
C ARG A 93 -1.04 10.32 -0.96
N MET A 94 -0.15 10.26 0.02
CA MET A 94 1.28 10.06 -0.18
C MET A 94 1.66 8.61 -0.50
N GLY A 95 0.70 7.67 -0.44
CA GLY A 95 0.89 6.28 -0.82
C GLY A 95 1.20 5.34 0.34
N ALA A 96 0.79 5.65 1.57
CA ALA A 96 0.79 4.67 2.66
C ALA A 96 -0.20 3.53 2.35
N ASP A 97 0.18 2.30 2.70
CA ASP A 97 -0.63 1.11 2.44
C ASP A 97 -1.56 0.76 3.62
N ASP A 98 -1.13 1.11 4.83
CA ASP A 98 -1.92 0.99 6.06
C ASP A 98 -1.41 1.97 7.12
N TYR A 99 -2.16 2.13 8.21
CA TYR A 99 -1.74 2.91 9.37
C TYR A 99 -2.21 2.26 10.67
N LEU A 100 -1.46 2.51 11.74
CA LEU A 100 -1.75 2.03 13.09
C LEU A 100 -1.54 3.18 14.08
N THR A 101 -2.49 3.38 15.00
CA THR A 101 -2.40 4.47 15.96
C THR A 101 -1.71 4.05 17.25
N LYS A 102 -0.79 4.89 17.74
CA LYS A 102 -0.15 4.72 19.05
C LYS A 102 -1.12 5.14 20.18
N PRO A 103 -1.21 4.41 21.31
CA PRO A 103 -0.55 3.11 21.56
C PRO A 103 -1.22 1.98 20.75
N PHE A 104 -0.43 1.03 20.29
CA PHE A 104 -0.89 -0.12 19.51
C PHE A 104 -0.57 -1.44 20.22
N ASP A 105 -1.31 -2.47 19.87
CA ASP A 105 -1.05 -3.84 20.25
C ASP A 105 -0.09 -4.49 19.23
N LEU A 106 0.85 -5.33 19.71
CA LEU A 106 1.82 -6.01 18.83
C LEU A 106 1.14 -7.06 17.95
N ASP A 107 0.11 -7.73 18.47
CA ASP A 107 -0.67 -8.70 17.70
C ASP A 107 -1.45 -7.99 16.58
N GLU A 108 -1.99 -6.79 16.84
CA GLU A 108 -2.62 -5.97 15.80
C GLU A 108 -1.60 -5.58 14.71
N LEU A 109 -0.40 -5.14 15.11
CA LEU A 109 0.68 -4.82 14.17
C LEU A 109 1.06 -6.04 13.32
N LEU A 110 1.17 -7.24 13.93
CA LEU A 110 1.45 -8.49 13.24
C LEU A 110 0.38 -8.82 12.19
N VAL A 111 -0.88 -8.81 12.59
CA VAL A 111 -2.01 -9.10 11.68
C VAL A 111 -2.03 -8.15 10.49
N ARG A 112 -1.80 -6.85 10.70
CA ARG A 112 -1.70 -5.85 9.64
C ARG A 112 -0.48 -6.08 8.75
N THR A 113 0.67 -6.39 9.34
CA THR A 113 1.92 -6.75 8.63
C THR A 113 1.69 -7.94 7.70
N GLU A 114 1.13 -9.03 8.20
CA GLU A 114 0.80 -10.21 7.41
C GLU A 114 -0.21 -9.91 6.30
N ALA A 115 -1.26 -9.14 6.60
CA ALA A 115 -2.26 -8.75 5.63
C ALA A 115 -1.66 -7.92 4.47
N VAL A 116 -0.79 -6.96 4.78
CA VAL A 116 -0.09 -6.15 3.78
C VAL A 116 0.88 -7.02 2.98
N LEU A 117 1.68 -7.88 3.64
CA LEU A 117 2.63 -8.77 2.98
C LEU A 117 1.96 -9.88 2.14
N ARG A 118 0.79 -10.37 2.52
CA ARG A 118 -0.01 -11.32 1.71
C ARG A 118 -0.48 -10.68 0.42
N ARG A 119 -0.87 -9.41 0.46
CA ARG A 119 -1.32 -8.65 -0.71
C ARG A 119 -0.17 -8.22 -1.63
N SER A 120 1.02 -7.97 -1.08
CA SER A 120 2.23 -7.60 -1.83
C SER A 120 3.04 -8.80 -2.30
N GLY A 121 2.87 -9.96 -1.65
CA GLY A 121 3.51 -11.21 -2.06
C GLY A 121 2.74 -11.84 -3.19
N THR A 122 3.42 -12.11 -4.29
CA THR A 122 2.98 -13.10 -5.26
C THR A 122 2.61 -14.39 -4.51
N GLY A 123 1.33 -14.71 -4.45
CA GLY A 123 0.81 -15.86 -3.73
C GLY A 123 1.56 -17.14 -4.09
N ARG A 124 2.25 -17.68 -3.10
CA ARG A 124 2.58 -19.09 -3.03
C ARG A 124 1.70 -19.67 -1.92
N ASP A 125 0.49 -20.05 -2.33
CA ASP A 125 -0.23 -21.25 -1.94
C ASP A 125 -1.65 -21.15 -2.51
N ASP A 126 -1.81 -21.62 -3.74
CA ASP A 126 -2.78 -22.60 -4.15
C ASP A 126 -2.51 -22.96 -5.62
N GLN A 127 -2.37 -24.25 -5.84
CA GLN A 127 -2.14 -24.86 -7.14
C GLN A 127 -3.33 -24.61 -8.06
N THR A 128 -3.17 -23.70 -9.02
CA THR A 128 -3.60 -23.83 -10.42
C THR A 128 -2.99 -22.68 -11.20
N SER A 129 -1.87 -22.95 -11.85
CA SER A 129 -1.12 -21.97 -12.66
C SER A 129 -1.80 -21.81 -14.01
N GLU A 130 -2.65 -20.82 -14.16
CA GLU A 130 -2.80 -20.10 -15.42
C GLU A 130 -2.27 -18.69 -15.21
N ASN A 131 -1.45 -18.21 -16.17
CA ASN A 131 -0.94 -16.83 -16.21
C ASN A 131 -2.15 -15.87 -16.16
N GLN A 132 -2.54 -15.43 -14.97
CA GLN A 132 -3.65 -14.50 -14.82
C GLN A 132 -3.15 -13.08 -15.07
N ILE A 133 -3.06 -12.72 -16.35
CA ILE A 133 -2.89 -11.33 -16.76
C ILE A 133 -4.30 -10.76 -16.96
N LEU A 134 -4.67 -9.79 -16.16
CA LEU A 134 -5.91 -9.03 -16.31
C LEU A 134 -5.64 -7.82 -17.22
N THR A 135 -6.44 -7.64 -18.26
CA THR A 135 -6.24 -6.55 -19.22
C THR A 135 -7.49 -5.73 -19.42
N LEU A 136 -7.32 -4.44 -19.67
CA LEU A 136 -8.38 -3.53 -20.09
C LEU A 136 -7.74 -2.42 -20.96
N LYS A 137 -8.13 -2.34 -22.23
CA LYS A 137 -7.49 -1.41 -23.18
C LYS A 137 -5.95 -1.64 -23.19
N ASN A 138 -5.19 -0.60 -22.89
CA ASN A 138 -3.73 -0.65 -22.82
C ASN A 138 -3.17 -0.93 -21.42
N LEU A 139 -4.04 -1.13 -20.41
CA LEU A 139 -3.67 -1.51 -19.04
C LEU A 139 -3.55 -3.03 -18.92
N SER A 140 -2.49 -3.49 -18.30
CA SER A 140 -2.25 -4.90 -17.98
C SER A 140 -1.79 -5.05 -16.53
N LEU A 141 -2.39 -5.97 -15.79
CA LEU A 141 -1.99 -6.39 -14.45
C LEU A 141 -1.59 -7.86 -14.49
N ASP A 142 -0.36 -8.15 -14.09
CA ASP A 142 0.10 -9.52 -13.87
C ASP A 142 -0.10 -9.88 -12.39
N MET A 143 -1.04 -10.78 -12.14
CA MET A 143 -1.41 -11.21 -10.79
C MET A 143 -0.32 -12.07 -10.13
N ASN A 144 0.57 -12.68 -10.93
CA ASN A 144 1.64 -13.54 -10.42
C ASN A 144 2.84 -12.71 -9.95
N SER A 145 3.24 -11.72 -10.74
CA SER A 145 4.37 -10.85 -10.40
C SER A 145 3.98 -9.63 -9.56
N GLY A 146 2.67 -9.33 -9.43
CA GLY A 146 2.19 -8.11 -8.79
C GLY A 146 2.53 -6.84 -9.57
N SER A 147 2.86 -6.97 -10.88
CA SER A 147 3.28 -5.85 -11.71
C SER A 147 2.12 -5.30 -12.56
N ALA A 148 2.22 -4.03 -12.91
CA ALA A 148 1.26 -3.36 -13.78
C ALA A 148 1.97 -2.60 -14.90
N SER A 149 1.33 -2.53 -16.07
CA SER A 149 1.82 -1.75 -17.19
C SER A 149 0.69 -1.04 -17.94
N VAL A 150 1.01 0.10 -18.54
CA VAL A 150 0.11 0.86 -19.43
C VAL A 150 0.86 1.16 -20.71
N CYS A 151 0.26 0.86 -21.87
CA CYS A 151 0.92 0.96 -23.17
C CYS A 151 2.29 0.22 -23.22
N GLY A 152 2.41 -0.92 -22.51
CA GLY A 152 3.64 -1.71 -22.40
C GLY A 152 4.73 -1.13 -21.51
N LYS A 153 4.49 0.03 -20.85
CA LYS A 153 5.41 0.64 -19.90
C LYS A 153 4.98 0.30 -18.47
N ALA A 154 5.93 -0.13 -17.63
CA ALA A 154 5.66 -0.44 -16.23
C ALA A 154 5.20 0.81 -15.47
N ILE A 155 4.16 0.65 -14.65
CA ILE A 155 3.67 1.67 -13.72
C ILE A 155 3.82 1.19 -12.28
N SER A 156 4.20 2.10 -11.38
CA SER A 156 4.36 1.78 -9.96
C SER A 156 3.03 1.99 -9.23
N LEU A 157 2.37 0.89 -8.86
CA LEU A 157 1.17 0.91 -8.02
C LEU A 157 1.54 0.52 -6.60
N THR A 158 0.92 1.17 -5.61
CA THR A 158 0.97 0.67 -4.23
C THR A 158 0.15 -0.61 -4.12
N VAL A 159 0.34 -1.37 -3.02
CA VAL A 159 -0.40 -2.62 -2.80
C VAL A 159 -1.91 -2.42 -2.86
N LYS A 160 -2.42 -1.33 -2.27
CA LYS A 160 -3.86 -1.02 -2.27
C LYS A 160 -4.37 -0.60 -3.65
N GLU A 161 -3.59 0.19 -4.40
CA GLU A 161 -3.93 0.56 -5.77
C GLU A 161 -4.00 -0.65 -6.69
N PHE A 162 -3.02 -1.56 -6.58
CA PHE A 162 -3.02 -2.81 -7.31
C PHE A 162 -4.23 -3.68 -6.94
N ALA A 163 -4.53 -3.84 -5.64
CA ALA A 163 -5.66 -4.62 -5.16
C ALA A 163 -7.02 -4.05 -5.65
N ILE A 164 -7.18 -2.73 -5.66
CA ILE A 164 -8.38 -2.06 -6.19
C ILE A 164 -8.53 -2.38 -7.68
N LEU A 165 -7.48 -2.16 -8.47
CA LEU A 165 -7.54 -2.43 -9.92
C LEU A 165 -7.79 -3.91 -10.22
N ALA A 166 -7.12 -4.82 -9.52
CA ALA A 166 -7.31 -6.26 -9.68
C ALA A 166 -8.76 -6.68 -9.37
N LEU A 167 -9.35 -6.13 -8.29
CA LEU A 167 -10.74 -6.38 -7.92
C LEU A 167 -11.71 -5.88 -8.99
N MET A 168 -11.48 -4.68 -9.52
CA MET A 168 -12.32 -4.10 -10.57
C MET A 168 -12.16 -4.83 -11.90
N LEU A 169 -10.95 -5.22 -12.29
CA LEU A 169 -10.66 -5.95 -13.53
C LEU A 169 -11.24 -7.37 -13.53
N LYS A 170 -11.35 -8.02 -12.38
CA LYS A 170 -12.06 -9.32 -12.25
C LYS A 170 -13.56 -9.19 -12.50
N ASN A 171 -14.13 -7.99 -12.35
CA ASN A 171 -15.56 -7.73 -12.52
C ASN A 171 -15.77 -6.38 -13.24
N PRO A 172 -15.38 -6.24 -14.52
CA PRO A 172 -15.27 -4.95 -15.20
C PRO A 172 -16.60 -4.22 -15.38
N SER A 173 -17.71 -4.93 -15.49
CA SER A 173 -19.04 -4.33 -15.65
C SER A 173 -19.70 -3.91 -14.33
N ARG A 174 -19.10 -4.26 -13.19
CA ARG A 174 -19.66 -3.99 -11.87
C ARG A 174 -19.44 -2.54 -11.47
N ILE A 175 -20.50 -1.90 -10.93
CA ILE A 175 -20.37 -0.64 -10.19
C ILE A 175 -19.97 -0.98 -8.76
N TRP A 176 -18.84 -0.43 -8.32
CA TRP A 176 -18.29 -0.62 -6.99
C TRP A 176 -18.59 0.59 -6.13
N SER A 177 -19.37 0.43 -5.06
CA SER A 177 -19.53 1.49 -4.07
C SER A 177 -18.22 1.72 -3.31
N LYS A 178 -18.07 2.90 -2.70
CA LYS A 178 -16.90 3.18 -1.85
C LYS A 178 -16.79 2.16 -0.70
N ALA A 179 -17.93 1.84 -0.07
CA ALA A 179 -17.98 0.86 1.00
C ALA A 179 -17.52 -0.52 0.53
N SER A 180 -18.06 -1.02 -0.59
CA SER A 180 -17.70 -2.35 -1.08
C SER A 180 -16.24 -2.45 -1.54
N LEU A 181 -15.66 -1.38 -2.10
CA LEU A 181 -14.22 -1.33 -2.42
C LEU A 181 -13.38 -1.33 -1.15
N PHE A 182 -13.74 -0.50 -0.18
CA PHE A 182 -13.01 -0.41 1.07
C PHE A 182 -13.02 -1.76 1.80
N GLU A 183 -14.19 -2.31 2.07
CA GLU A 183 -14.36 -3.59 2.78
C GLU A 183 -13.63 -4.74 2.07
N SER A 184 -13.68 -4.78 0.72
CA SER A 184 -12.98 -5.83 -0.04
C SER A 184 -11.46 -5.70 -0.07
N VAL A 185 -10.91 -4.49 0.11
CA VAL A 185 -9.47 -4.23 -0.03
C VAL A 185 -8.79 -4.03 1.32
N TRP A 186 -9.50 -3.51 2.32
CA TRP A 186 -8.93 -3.29 3.67
C TRP A 186 -9.32 -4.36 4.67
N ASP A 187 -10.36 -5.14 4.37
CA ASP A 187 -10.92 -6.17 5.27
C ASP A 187 -11.44 -5.58 6.60
N GLU A 188 -11.89 -4.33 6.54
CA GLU A 188 -12.41 -3.54 7.66
C GLU A 188 -13.78 -2.94 7.28
N ALA A 189 -14.62 -2.67 8.29
CA ALA A 189 -15.90 -2.01 8.08
C ALA A 189 -15.71 -0.57 7.58
N TYR A 190 -16.44 -0.18 6.54
CA TYR A 190 -16.38 1.17 5.99
C TYR A 190 -17.07 2.19 6.93
N LEU A 191 -16.32 3.20 7.33
CA LEU A 191 -16.86 4.36 8.04
C LEU A 191 -17.20 5.45 7.02
N SER A 192 -18.41 5.99 7.07
CA SER A 192 -19.00 6.87 6.05
C SER A 192 -18.19 8.13 5.71
N ASP A 193 -17.33 8.60 6.59
CA ASP A 193 -16.51 9.79 6.41
C ASP A 193 -15.11 9.48 5.82
N ASP A 194 -14.84 8.22 5.48
CA ASP A 194 -13.55 7.82 4.96
C ASP A 194 -13.40 8.15 3.47
N ASN A 195 -12.46 9.04 3.14
CA ASN A 195 -12.12 9.42 1.79
C ASN A 195 -11.02 8.55 1.15
N THR A 196 -10.57 7.49 1.83
CA THR A 196 -9.46 6.62 1.42
C THR A 196 -9.61 6.11 0.00
N VAL A 197 -10.77 5.51 -0.32
CA VAL A 197 -11.04 4.99 -1.67
C VAL A 197 -10.97 6.09 -2.73
N LYS A 198 -11.50 7.28 -2.44
CA LYS A 198 -11.46 8.42 -3.38
C LYS A 198 -10.04 8.84 -3.72
N VAL A 199 -9.17 8.81 -2.74
CA VAL A 199 -7.76 9.17 -2.89
C VAL A 199 -7.03 8.14 -3.75
N HIS A 200 -7.14 6.86 -3.45
CA HIS A 200 -6.53 5.80 -4.26
C HIS A 200 -7.05 5.83 -5.71
N MET A 201 -8.35 6.06 -5.91
CA MET A 201 -8.90 6.24 -7.26
C MET A 201 -8.30 7.42 -8.01
N SER A 202 -8.04 8.54 -7.32
CA SER A 202 -7.37 9.70 -7.90
C SER A 202 -5.93 9.38 -8.30
N ASN A 203 -5.19 8.69 -7.43
CA ASN A 203 -3.80 8.30 -7.67
C ASN A 203 -3.70 7.29 -8.84
N ILE A 204 -4.56 6.27 -8.86
CA ILE A 204 -4.62 5.29 -9.96
C ILE A 204 -4.85 6.00 -11.29
N ARG A 205 -5.85 6.90 -11.36
CA ARG A 205 -6.13 7.66 -12.59
C ARG A 205 -4.95 8.51 -13.03
N ALA A 206 -4.27 9.17 -12.09
CA ALA A 206 -3.10 9.99 -12.39
C ALA A 206 -1.97 9.14 -12.99
N LYS A 207 -1.66 7.98 -12.38
CA LYS A 207 -0.61 7.06 -12.84
C LYS A 207 -0.91 6.46 -14.22
N ILE A 208 -2.16 6.10 -14.50
CA ILE A 208 -2.56 5.61 -15.82
C ILE A 208 -2.47 6.73 -16.86
N ARG A 209 -2.98 7.93 -16.54
CA ARG A 209 -3.01 9.08 -17.46
C ARG A 209 -1.61 9.56 -17.86
N GLU A 210 -0.60 9.34 -17.04
CA GLU A 210 0.80 9.67 -17.37
C GLU A 210 1.29 8.94 -18.62
N PHE A 211 0.80 7.72 -18.86
CA PHE A 211 1.21 6.86 -19.98
C PHE A 211 0.16 6.70 -21.07
N ASP A 212 -1.10 6.99 -20.77
CA ASP A 212 -2.23 6.92 -21.71
C ASP A 212 -3.23 8.06 -21.43
N PRO A 213 -2.90 9.29 -21.84
CA PRO A 213 -3.71 10.48 -21.56
C PRO A 213 -5.04 10.52 -22.34
N ASP A 214 -5.11 9.80 -23.46
CA ASP A 214 -6.26 9.86 -24.37
C ASP A 214 -7.39 8.90 -23.98
N ASN A 215 -7.12 7.96 -23.08
CA ASN A 215 -8.08 6.95 -22.66
C ASN A 215 -8.49 7.10 -21.19
N GLU A 216 -9.80 7.11 -20.96
CA GLU A 216 -10.34 6.97 -19.62
C GLU A 216 -10.57 5.48 -19.29
N TYR A 217 -10.16 5.07 -18.09
CA TYR A 217 -10.24 3.69 -17.60
C TYR A 217 -11.25 3.50 -16.49
N ILE A 218 -11.47 4.53 -15.68
CA ILE A 218 -12.34 4.49 -14.50
C ILE A 218 -13.27 5.68 -14.55
N GLU A 219 -14.57 5.44 -14.59
CA GLU A 219 -15.58 6.49 -14.44
C GLU A 219 -16.07 6.57 -12.99
N THR A 220 -16.55 7.76 -12.62
CA THR A 220 -17.32 7.96 -11.39
C THR A 220 -18.79 7.93 -11.73
N VAL A 221 -19.50 6.95 -11.20
CA VAL A 221 -20.97 6.86 -11.30
C VAL A 221 -21.56 7.62 -10.10
N TRP A 222 -22.07 8.82 -10.35
CA TRP A 222 -22.54 9.72 -9.30
C TRP A 222 -23.57 9.07 -8.38
N GLY A 223 -23.35 9.19 -7.07
CA GLY A 223 -24.19 8.58 -6.04
C GLY A 223 -24.00 7.08 -5.84
N MET A 224 -23.31 6.37 -6.74
CA MET A 224 -23.18 4.91 -6.72
C MET A 224 -21.75 4.42 -6.48
N GLY A 225 -20.72 5.10 -7.05
CA GLY A 225 -19.33 4.69 -6.88
C GLY A 225 -18.48 4.76 -8.14
N TYR A 226 -17.76 3.68 -8.46
CA TYR A 226 -16.80 3.61 -9.55
C TYR A 226 -17.03 2.39 -10.43
N ARG A 227 -16.74 2.52 -11.73
CA ARG A 227 -16.80 1.45 -12.72
C ARG A 227 -15.64 1.57 -13.69
N LEU A 228 -15.21 0.43 -14.27
CA LEU A 228 -14.27 0.43 -15.39
C LEU A 228 -15.01 0.77 -16.69
N LEU A 229 -14.32 1.50 -17.57
CA LEU A 229 -14.75 1.81 -18.93
C LEU A 229 -14.09 0.82 -19.90
N SER A 230 -14.87 -0.05 -20.51
CA SER A 230 -14.44 -0.97 -21.57
C SER A 230 -14.25 -0.25 -22.92
#